data_4aa43934c795ae67f6a0a5e8759a93fc
#
_entry.id   4aa43934c795ae67f6a0a5e8759a93fc
#
_cell.length_a   1.000
_cell.length_b   1.000
_cell.length_c   1.000
_cell.angle_alpha   90.00
_cell.angle_beta   90.00
_cell.angle_gamma   90.00
#
_symmetry.space_group_name_H-M   'P 1'
#
loop_
_entity.id
_entity.type
_entity.pdbx_description
1 polymer ?
#
loop_
_entity_poly.entity_id
_entity_poly.type
_entity_poly.pdbx_seq_one_letter_code
_entity_poly.pdbx_strand_id
1 'polypeptide(L)'
;IKTSDTTLAVNLPRQEDISSVSAWLQTEVEDDIWNMIQSYAIKSSSQVLLERAKLLGLAVSEVGEAKDMTIEVTHKSSIKAYSRQPKVIDLSSMWAGPLCSWFLMRSGAEVTKIESSKRPDRGRLNQTPFFQRLNKGKAIIAFDFDSQLGKSQLQKHIREADIIIAVSY
;
A
#
# COMPACT_ATOMS: atom_id res chain seq x y z
N ILE A 1 -15.06 -1.51 15.28
CA ILE A 1 -15.53 -0.75 16.45
C ILE A 1 -16.83 -0.03 16.14
N LYS A 2 -17.75 0.04 17.11
CA LYS A 2 -19.00 0.78 16.98
C LYS A 2 -18.80 2.25 17.35
N THR A 3 -19.41 3.15 16.58
CA THR A 3 -19.52 4.58 16.87
C THR A 3 -20.95 4.90 17.31
N SER A 4 -21.27 6.18 17.52
CA SER A 4 -22.64 6.60 17.87
C SER A 4 -23.65 6.42 16.70
N ASP A 5 -23.15 6.32 15.45
CA ASP A 5 -23.95 6.35 14.24
C ASP A 5 -23.70 5.16 13.28
N THR A 6 -22.53 4.51 13.32
CA THR A 6 -22.21 3.40 12.44
C THR A 6 -21.12 2.49 13.02
N THR A 7 -20.43 1.73 12.17
CA THR A 7 -19.30 0.86 12.54
C THR A 7 -18.08 1.21 11.72
N LEU A 8 -16.91 1.35 12.35
CA LEU A 8 -15.63 1.58 11.70
C LEU A 8 -14.76 0.32 11.74
N ALA A 9 -14.08 0.06 10.64
CA ALA A 9 -12.95 -0.83 10.56
C ALA A 9 -11.68 -0.04 10.89
N VAL A 10 -10.87 -0.53 11.82
CA VAL A 10 -9.63 0.12 12.28
C VAL A 10 -8.48 -0.86 12.17
N ASN A 11 -7.41 -0.47 11.50
CA ASN A 11 -6.20 -1.26 11.36
C ASN A 11 -4.98 -0.43 11.76
N LEU A 12 -4.31 -0.82 12.84
CA LEU A 12 -3.13 -0.15 13.41
C LEU A 12 -1.92 -1.10 13.39
N PRO A 13 -1.37 -1.40 12.20
CA PRO A 13 -0.33 -2.42 12.07
C PRO A 13 1.07 -1.97 12.50
N ARG A 14 1.27 -0.68 12.73
CA ARG A 14 2.58 -0.09 13.05
C ARG A 14 2.58 0.52 14.44
N GLN A 15 3.76 0.59 15.05
CA GLN A 15 3.92 1.23 16.36
C GLN A 15 3.58 2.73 16.30
N GLU A 16 3.87 3.38 15.18
CA GLU A 16 3.53 4.78 14.93
C GLU A 16 2.02 5.00 14.88
N ASP A 17 1.26 4.05 14.34
CA ASP A 17 -0.19 4.11 14.32
C ASP A 17 -0.74 4.06 15.75
N ILE A 18 -0.20 3.16 16.58
CA ILE A 18 -0.56 3.03 18.00
C ILE A 18 -0.21 4.31 18.76
N SER A 19 0.97 4.88 18.52
CA SER A 19 1.40 6.13 19.15
C SER A 19 0.53 7.33 18.77
N SER A 20 -0.14 7.26 17.62
CA SER A 20 -1.03 8.32 17.13
C SER A 20 -2.46 8.25 17.70
N VAL A 21 -2.80 7.19 18.45
CA VAL A 21 -4.16 6.98 18.97
C VAL A 21 -4.60 8.11 19.91
N SER A 22 -3.71 8.60 20.78
CA SER A 22 -4.02 9.72 21.68
C SER A 22 -4.38 11.00 20.91
N ALA A 23 -3.65 11.31 19.85
CA ALA A 23 -3.94 12.44 18.97
C ALA A 23 -5.24 12.22 18.17
N TRP A 24 -5.49 11.00 17.71
CA TRP A 24 -6.72 10.63 17.01
C TRP A 24 -7.96 10.83 17.86
N LEU A 25 -7.93 10.34 19.10
CA LEU A 25 -9.05 10.41 20.03
C LEU A 25 -9.07 11.71 20.84
N GLN A 26 -7.98 12.51 20.83
CA GLN A 26 -7.79 13.71 21.66
C GLN A 26 -7.96 13.41 23.16
N THR A 27 -7.38 12.31 23.63
CA THR A 27 -7.40 11.88 25.02
C THR A 27 -6.04 11.29 25.41
N GLU A 28 -5.80 11.17 26.72
CA GLU A 28 -4.59 10.50 27.22
C GLU A 28 -4.63 9.00 26.92
N VAL A 29 -3.44 8.40 26.77
CA VAL A 29 -3.31 6.97 26.51
C VAL A 29 -3.58 6.17 27.76
N GLU A 30 -4.42 5.15 27.64
CA GLU A 30 -4.64 4.13 28.67
C GLU A 30 -3.85 2.85 28.31
N ASP A 31 -3.64 1.99 29.30
CA ASP A 31 -2.90 0.73 29.12
C ASP A 31 -3.57 -0.21 28.09
N ASP A 32 -4.90 -0.24 28.07
CA ASP A 32 -5.68 -1.00 27.07
C ASP A 32 -6.20 -0.08 25.96
N ILE A 33 -5.37 0.07 24.92
CA ILE A 33 -5.64 0.93 23.76
C ILE A 33 -6.95 0.54 23.04
N TRP A 34 -7.22 -0.74 22.89
CA TRP A 34 -8.43 -1.16 22.17
C TRP A 34 -9.71 -0.89 22.96
N ASN A 35 -9.66 -1.07 24.27
CA ASN A 35 -10.78 -0.72 25.12
C ASN A 35 -11.01 0.80 25.15
N MET A 36 -9.94 1.59 25.21
CA MET A 36 -9.99 3.04 25.10
C MET A 36 -10.62 3.50 23.79
N ILE A 37 -10.16 2.94 22.64
CA ILE A 37 -10.72 3.25 21.32
C ILE A 37 -12.22 2.94 21.30
N GLN A 38 -12.62 1.77 21.78
CA GLN A 38 -14.03 1.36 21.80
C GLN A 38 -14.89 2.28 22.69
N SER A 39 -14.41 2.62 23.87
CA SER A 39 -15.11 3.46 24.84
C SER A 39 -15.31 4.89 24.34
N TYR A 40 -14.35 5.41 23.59
CA TYR A 40 -14.41 6.73 22.97
C TYR A 40 -15.29 6.72 21.71
N ALA A 41 -15.09 5.73 20.84
CA ALA A 41 -15.78 5.66 19.57
C ALA A 41 -17.30 5.56 19.73
N ILE A 42 -17.79 4.79 20.70
CA ILE A 42 -19.23 4.62 20.92
C ILE A 42 -19.97 5.94 21.24
N LYS A 43 -19.25 6.94 21.72
CA LYS A 43 -19.77 8.27 22.06
C LYS A 43 -19.51 9.31 20.97
N SER A 44 -18.75 8.95 19.94
CA SER A 44 -18.30 9.86 18.88
C SER A 44 -18.97 9.56 17.55
N SER A 45 -19.17 10.58 16.72
CA SER A 45 -19.65 10.37 15.36
C SER A 45 -18.51 9.79 14.50
N SER A 46 -18.87 8.91 13.56
CA SER A 46 -17.94 8.29 12.62
C SER A 46 -17.20 9.34 11.78
N GLN A 47 -17.91 10.38 11.34
CA GLN A 47 -17.32 11.44 10.51
C GLN A 47 -16.13 12.11 11.20
N VAL A 48 -16.27 12.48 12.48
CA VAL A 48 -15.19 13.13 13.24
C VAL A 48 -13.97 12.21 13.36
N LEU A 49 -14.22 10.92 13.63
CA LEU A 49 -13.14 9.94 13.74
C LEU A 49 -12.45 9.68 12.41
N LEU A 50 -13.20 9.61 11.30
CA LEU A 50 -12.65 9.43 9.95
C LEU A 50 -11.81 10.62 9.50
N GLU A 51 -12.29 11.85 9.72
CA GLU A 51 -11.55 13.08 9.36
C GLU A 51 -10.20 13.15 10.11
N ARG A 52 -10.21 12.88 11.42
CA ARG A 52 -8.98 12.86 12.22
C ARG A 52 -8.04 11.72 11.82
N ALA A 53 -8.58 10.54 11.56
CA ALA A 53 -7.79 9.39 11.09
C ALA A 53 -7.09 9.71 9.76
N LYS A 54 -7.80 10.36 8.83
CA LYS A 54 -7.25 10.80 7.54
C LYS A 54 -6.10 11.80 7.71
N LEU A 55 -6.23 12.77 8.62
CA LEU A 55 -5.17 13.75 8.91
C LEU A 55 -3.91 13.08 9.49
N LEU A 56 -4.08 12.02 10.26
CA LEU A 56 -2.99 11.27 10.90
C LEU A 56 -2.46 10.11 10.04
N GLY A 57 -3.06 9.85 8.87
CA GLY A 57 -2.69 8.75 8.00
C GLY A 57 -3.00 7.37 8.58
N LEU A 58 -3.98 7.28 9.49
CA LEU A 58 -4.44 6.02 10.08
C LEU A 58 -5.37 5.28 9.13
N ALA A 59 -5.24 3.96 9.09
CA ALA A 59 -6.10 3.11 8.27
C ALA A 59 -7.44 2.85 8.96
N VAL A 60 -8.38 3.77 8.78
CA VAL A 60 -9.74 3.73 9.32
C VAL A 60 -10.73 3.97 8.20
N SER A 61 -11.79 3.16 8.11
CA SER A 61 -12.86 3.30 7.11
C SER A 61 -14.20 2.90 7.70
N GLU A 62 -15.29 3.36 7.11
CA GLU A 62 -16.63 2.93 7.49
C GLU A 62 -16.92 1.54 6.91
N VAL A 63 -17.51 0.66 7.72
CA VAL A 63 -17.92 -0.67 7.26
C VAL A 63 -19.11 -0.53 6.32
N GLY A 64 -18.95 -1.03 5.10
CA GLY A 64 -19.97 -0.93 4.05
C GLY A 64 -19.86 0.32 3.17
N GLU A 65 -18.83 1.16 3.36
CA GLU A 65 -18.56 2.33 2.51
C GLU A 65 -18.28 1.93 1.05
N ALA A 66 -17.58 0.81 0.85
CA ALA A 66 -17.30 0.30 -0.49
C ALA A 66 -18.61 -0.17 -1.16
N LYS A 67 -19.12 0.64 -2.05
CA LYS A 67 -20.17 0.26 -2.99
C LYS A 67 -19.53 -0.56 -4.12
N ASP A 68 -20.37 -1.19 -4.95
CA ASP A 68 -19.94 -2.10 -6.03
C ASP A 68 -18.60 -1.73 -6.66
N MET A 69 -17.63 -2.65 -6.56
CA MET A 69 -16.31 -2.49 -7.16
C MET A 69 -16.42 -2.61 -8.68
N THR A 70 -16.74 -1.51 -9.33
CA THR A 70 -16.59 -1.40 -10.78
C THR A 70 -15.17 -1.03 -11.14
N ILE A 71 -14.59 -1.72 -12.14
CA ILE A 71 -13.32 -1.30 -12.71
C ILE A 71 -13.55 0.00 -13.45
N GLU A 72 -13.04 1.11 -12.92
CA GLU A 72 -13.09 2.39 -13.61
C GLU A 72 -11.90 2.50 -14.58
N VAL A 73 -12.20 2.65 -15.87
CA VAL A 73 -11.19 2.93 -16.89
C VAL A 73 -11.20 4.41 -17.19
N THR A 74 -10.30 5.15 -16.57
CA THR A 74 -10.22 6.61 -16.68
C THR A 74 -9.61 7.09 -17.99
N HIS A 75 -8.81 6.26 -18.65
CA HIS A 75 -8.18 6.60 -19.94
C HIS A 75 -7.98 5.36 -20.80
N LYS A 76 -8.35 5.46 -22.08
CA LYS A 76 -8.02 4.46 -23.10
C LYS A 76 -7.24 5.14 -24.22
N SER A 77 -6.02 4.69 -24.48
CA SER A 77 -5.28 5.04 -25.69
C SER A 77 -5.40 3.93 -26.74
N SER A 78 -5.08 4.25 -27.99
CA SER A 78 -4.95 3.23 -29.03
C SER A 78 -3.85 2.24 -28.66
N ILE A 79 -4.18 0.95 -28.64
CA ILE A 79 -3.21 -0.11 -28.40
C ILE A 79 -2.26 -0.18 -29.59
N LYS A 80 -1.00 0.15 -29.37
CA LYS A 80 0.05 -0.22 -30.34
C LYS A 80 0.54 -1.61 -29.97
N ALA A 81 0.57 -2.51 -30.95
CA ALA A 81 1.20 -3.81 -30.76
C ALA A 81 2.68 -3.59 -30.41
N TYR A 82 3.12 -4.17 -29.30
CA TYR A 82 4.54 -4.14 -28.95
C TYR A 82 5.30 -5.06 -29.87
N SER A 83 6.32 -4.53 -30.58
CA SER A 83 7.26 -5.32 -31.37
C SER A 83 8.38 -5.96 -30.54
N ARG A 84 8.45 -5.62 -29.24
CA ARG A 84 9.43 -6.10 -28.26
C ARG A 84 8.75 -6.53 -26.97
N GLN A 85 9.48 -7.24 -26.13
CA GLN A 85 9.08 -7.62 -24.80
C GLN A 85 8.84 -6.37 -23.93
N PRO A 86 7.63 -6.20 -23.33
CA PRO A 86 7.34 -5.05 -22.50
C PRO A 86 8.20 -5.05 -21.23
N LYS A 87 8.69 -3.88 -20.84
CA LYS A 87 9.43 -3.66 -19.60
C LYS A 87 8.49 -3.16 -18.51
N VAL A 88 8.42 -3.88 -17.41
CA VAL A 88 7.56 -3.57 -16.25
C VAL A 88 8.42 -3.24 -15.04
N ILE A 89 8.17 -2.09 -14.42
CA ILE A 89 8.75 -1.73 -13.14
C ILE A 89 7.69 -1.97 -12.05
N ASP A 90 8.05 -2.81 -11.08
CA ASP A 90 7.22 -3.16 -9.93
C ASP A 90 7.76 -2.45 -8.68
N LEU A 91 7.09 -1.36 -8.27
CA LEU A 91 7.37 -0.59 -7.04
C LEU A 91 6.47 -1.00 -5.88
N SER A 92 5.69 -2.05 -6.08
CA SER A 92 4.71 -2.50 -5.10
C SER A 92 5.31 -3.43 -4.05
N SER A 93 4.57 -3.62 -2.97
CA SER A 93 4.91 -4.55 -1.91
C SER A 93 3.71 -5.40 -1.50
N MET A 94 3.94 -6.38 -0.65
CA MET A 94 2.94 -7.26 -0.07
C MET A 94 2.34 -8.25 -1.07
N TRP A 95 1.13 -7.98 -1.62
CA TRP A 95 0.36 -8.97 -2.36
C TRP A 95 -0.08 -8.51 -3.76
N ALA A 96 -1.04 -7.58 -3.83
CA ALA A 96 -1.77 -7.29 -5.07
C ALA A 96 -0.86 -6.83 -6.22
N GLY A 97 0.03 -5.87 -5.96
CA GLY A 97 0.98 -5.39 -6.95
C GLY A 97 1.98 -6.45 -7.39
N PRO A 98 2.66 -7.17 -6.46
CA PRO A 98 3.54 -8.28 -6.83
C PRO A 98 2.83 -9.41 -7.60
N LEU A 99 1.55 -9.68 -7.33
CA LEU A 99 0.75 -10.64 -8.08
C LEU A 99 0.45 -10.13 -9.50
N CYS A 100 0.07 -8.86 -9.64
CA CYS A 100 -0.16 -8.23 -10.95
C CYS A 100 1.09 -8.31 -11.82
N SER A 101 2.24 -7.89 -11.29
CA SER A 101 3.52 -7.96 -12.02
C SER A 101 3.96 -9.39 -12.32
N TRP A 102 3.62 -10.36 -11.46
CA TRP A 102 3.85 -11.78 -11.72
C TRP A 102 3.03 -12.27 -12.92
N PHE A 103 1.75 -11.88 -13.04
CA PHE A 103 0.94 -12.21 -14.21
C PHE A 103 1.49 -11.60 -15.49
N LEU A 104 1.94 -10.34 -15.47
CA LEU A 104 2.57 -9.70 -16.61
C LEU A 104 3.85 -10.44 -17.02
N MET A 105 4.68 -10.84 -16.08
CA MET A 105 5.87 -11.65 -16.34
C MET A 105 5.50 -13.00 -16.99
N ARG A 106 4.47 -13.68 -16.46
CA ARG A 106 3.96 -14.94 -17.04
C ARG A 106 3.40 -14.77 -18.46
N SER A 107 2.94 -13.56 -18.78
CA SER A 107 2.49 -13.17 -20.13
C SER A 107 3.61 -12.70 -21.03
N GLY A 108 4.86 -12.81 -20.58
CA GLY A 108 6.04 -12.54 -21.41
C GLY A 108 6.70 -11.17 -21.19
N ALA A 109 6.28 -10.40 -20.21
CA ALA A 109 6.95 -9.13 -19.88
C ALA A 109 8.27 -9.36 -19.11
N GLU A 110 9.23 -8.45 -19.30
CA GLU A 110 10.42 -8.34 -18.47
C GLU A 110 10.07 -7.51 -17.22
N VAL A 111 10.16 -8.10 -16.03
CA VAL A 111 9.75 -7.44 -14.79
C VAL A 111 10.94 -7.19 -13.90
N THR A 112 11.14 -5.92 -13.52
CA THR A 112 12.09 -5.51 -12.49
C THR A 112 11.36 -4.99 -11.27
N LYS A 113 11.50 -5.68 -10.13
CA LYS A 113 11.03 -5.21 -8.84
C LYS A 113 12.08 -4.27 -8.23
N ILE A 114 11.67 -3.05 -7.89
CA ILE A 114 12.54 -2.07 -7.27
C ILE A 114 12.02 -1.77 -5.85
N GLU A 115 12.91 -1.91 -4.88
CA GLU A 115 12.62 -1.71 -3.45
C GLU A 115 13.48 -0.58 -2.87
N SER A 116 13.00 0.01 -1.78
CA SER A 116 13.85 0.86 -0.95
C SER A 116 14.83 0.01 -0.16
N SER A 117 16.12 0.36 -0.18
CA SER A 117 17.14 -0.30 0.65
C SER A 117 16.89 -0.09 2.15
N LYS A 118 16.25 1.01 2.53
CA LYS A 118 15.88 1.33 3.92
C LYS A 118 14.56 0.72 4.35
N ARG A 119 13.67 0.43 3.39
CA ARG A 119 12.34 -0.11 3.65
C ARG A 119 12.04 -1.26 2.68
N PRO A 120 12.67 -2.42 2.86
CA PRO A 120 12.42 -3.59 2.02
C PRO A 120 11.00 -4.11 2.19
N ASP A 121 10.52 -4.87 1.20
CA ASP A 121 9.24 -5.57 1.30
C ASP A 121 9.23 -6.50 2.53
N ARG A 122 8.23 -6.34 3.39
CA ARG A 122 8.10 -7.15 4.62
C ARG A 122 8.01 -8.65 4.35
N GLY A 123 7.44 -9.04 3.23
CA GLY A 123 7.42 -10.44 2.78
C GLY A 123 8.81 -11.03 2.59
N ARG A 124 9.79 -10.19 2.22
CA ARG A 124 11.20 -10.58 2.10
C ARG A 124 11.85 -10.86 3.45
N LEU A 125 11.57 -10.04 4.49
CA LEU A 125 12.20 -10.17 5.81
C LEU A 125 11.96 -11.56 6.43
N ASN A 126 10.81 -12.15 6.16
CA ASN A 126 10.44 -13.47 6.67
C ASN A 126 10.71 -14.59 5.64
N GLN A 127 11.28 -14.28 4.48
CA GLN A 127 11.53 -15.23 3.38
C GLN A 127 10.35 -16.17 3.13
N THR A 128 9.13 -15.66 3.21
CA THR A 128 7.93 -16.48 3.14
C THR A 128 7.86 -17.19 1.78
N PRO A 129 7.41 -18.44 1.72
CA PRO A 129 7.17 -19.14 0.45
C PRO A 129 6.27 -18.32 -0.50
N PHE A 130 5.39 -17.53 0.07
CA PHE A 130 4.49 -16.65 -0.67
C PHE A 130 5.25 -15.51 -1.38
N PHE A 131 6.17 -14.81 -0.69
CA PHE A 131 7.01 -13.78 -1.30
C PHE A 131 7.85 -14.37 -2.45
N GLN A 132 8.46 -15.52 -2.22
CA GLN A 132 9.26 -16.19 -3.23
C GLN A 132 8.42 -16.57 -4.46
N ARG A 133 7.20 -17.09 -4.25
CA ARG A 133 6.30 -17.47 -5.34
C ARG A 133 5.92 -16.28 -6.23
N LEU A 134 5.62 -15.12 -5.63
CA LEU A 134 5.22 -13.92 -6.35
C LEU A 134 6.39 -13.23 -7.07
N ASN A 135 7.62 -13.41 -6.58
CA ASN A 135 8.77 -12.67 -7.09
C ASN A 135 9.80 -13.54 -7.82
N LYS A 136 9.61 -14.87 -7.85
CA LYS A 136 10.49 -15.78 -8.58
C LYS A 136 10.49 -15.44 -10.07
N GLY A 137 11.67 -15.16 -10.61
CA GLY A 137 11.89 -14.83 -12.02
C GLY A 137 11.92 -13.33 -12.33
N LYS A 138 11.54 -12.46 -11.38
CA LYS A 138 11.73 -11.02 -11.53
C LYS A 138 13.20 -10.64 -11.23
N ALA A 139 13.73 -9.66 -11.93
CA ALA A 139 14.93 -8.95 -11.45
C ALA A 139 14.56 -8.14 -10.21
N ILE A 140 15.44 -8.11 -9.19
CA ILE A 140 15.18 -7.37 -7.96
C ILE A 140 16.36 -6.43 -7.70
N ILE A 141 16.06 -5.14 -7.56
CA ILE A 141 17.04 -4.08 -7.32
C ILE A 141 16.60 -3.28 -6.11
N ALA A 142 17.56 -2.83 -5.30
CA ALA A 142 17.28 -1.94 -4.18
C ALA A 142 18.03 -0.62 -4.35
N PHE A 143 17.31 0.50 -4.13
CA PHE A 143 17.88 1.85 -4.15
C PHE A 143 17.60 2.57 -2.83
N ASP A 144 18.51 3.47 -2.44
CA ASP A 144 18.23 4.44 -1.38
C ASP A 144 17.42 5.61 -1.96
N PHE A 145 16.09 5.59 -1.74
CA PHE A 145 15.18 6.61 -2.27
C PHE A 145 15.35 7.99 -1.64
N ASP A 146 16.10 8.11 -0.54
CA ASP A 146 16.40 9.39 0.08
C ASP A 146 17.64 10.04 -0.55
N SER A 147 18.54 9.25 -1.14
CA SER A 147 19.74 9.74 -1.81
C SER A 147 19.46 10.29 -3.21
N GLN A 148 20.22 11.31 -3.61
CA GLN A 148 20.12 11.86 -4.97
C GLN A 148 20.47 10.84 -6.05
N LEU A 149 21.45 9.98 -5.78
CA LEU A 149 21.84 8.91 -6.69
C LEU A 149 20.73 7.87 -6.85
N GLY A 150 20.12 7.41 -5.75
CA GLY A 150 19.02 6.44 -5.79
C GLY A 150 17.79 6.99 -6.52
N LYS A 151 17.45 8.26 -6.30
CA LYS A 151 16.38 8.95 -7.05
C LYS A 151 16.67 9.00 -8.55
N SER A 152 17.89 9.33 -8.94
CA SER A 152 18.31 9.38 -10.34
C SER A 152 18.24 8.00 -11.01
N GLN A 153 18.70 6.95 -10.31
CA GLN A 153 18.62 5.57 -10.78
C GLN A 153 17.17 5.11 -10.95
N LEU A 154 16.30 5.39 -9.97
CA LEU A 154 14.89 5.08 -10.06
C LEU A 154 14.23 5.79 -11.25
N GLN A 155 14.49 7.09 -11.42
CA GLN A 155 13.97 7.87 -12.55
C GLN A 155 14.40 7.31 -13.91
N LYS A 156 15.63 6.82 -14.02
CA LYS A 156 16.12 6.16 -15.24
C LYS A 156 15.28 4.92 -15.56
N HIS A 157 15.08 4.03 -14.60
CA HIS A 157 14.26 2.83 -14.79
C HIS A 157 12.80 3.16 -15.15
N ILE A 158 12.22 4.19 -14.50
CA ILE A 158 10.86 4.65 -14.80
C ILE A 158 10.74 5.14 -16.24
N ARG A 159 11.71 5.90 -16.74
CA ARG A 159 11.69 6.40 -18.13
C ARG A 159 11.82 5.29 -19.18
N GLU A 160 12.47 4.20 -18.84
CA GLU A 160 12.68 3.07 -19.75
C GLU A 160 11.56 2.03 -19.69
N ALA A 161 10.61 2.19 -18.73
CA ALA A 161 9.50 1.28 -18.53
C ALA A 161 8.35 1.54 -19.50
N ASP A 162 7.67 0.47 -19.90
CA ASP A 162 6.39 0.53 -20.61
C ASP A 162 5.21 0.52 -19.63
N ILE A 163 5.38 -0.13 -18.47
CA ILE A 163 4.36 -0.27 -17.42
C ILE A 163 5.01 -0.03 -16.05
N ILE A 164 4.34 0.72 -15.23
CA ILE A 164 4.73 0.93 -13.82
C ILE A 164 3.59 0.44 -12.93
N ILE A 165 3.92 -0.41 -11.97
CA ILE A 165 2.99 -0.87 -10.93
C ILE A 165 3.44 -0.23 -9.62
N ALA A 166 2.57 0.59 -9.05
CA ALA A 166 2.77 1.20 -7.75
C ALA A 166 1.51 1.01 -6.90
N VAL A 167 1.69 0.94 -5.60
CA VAL A 167 0.58 0.91 -4.62
C VAL A 167 0.74 2.13 -3.74
N SER A 168 -0.30 2.97 -3.69
CA SER A 168 -0.39 4.06 -2.70
C SER A 168 -0.83 3.48 -1.36
N TYR A 169 -0.20 3.91 -0.29
CA TYR A 169 -0.63 3.66 1.08
C TYR A 169 -1.32 4.89 1.62
#